data_44e5b12ff48ff96ffcbe8c710d7f8bdf
#
_entry.id   44e5b12ff48ff96ffcbe8c710d7f8bdf
#
_cell.length_a   1.000
_cell.length_b   1.000
_cell.length_c   1.000
_cell.angle_alpha   90.00
_cell.angle_beta   90.00
_cell.angle_gamma   90.00
#
_symmetry.space_group_name_H-M   'P 1'
#
loop_
_entity.id
_entity.type
_entity.pdbx_description
1 polymer ?
#
loop_
_entity_poly.entity_id
_entity_poly.type
_entity_poly.pdbx_seq_one_letter_code
_entity_poly.pdbx_strand_id
1 'polypeptide(L)'
;MKMYGLKNCDTCRKALKWAAERGIDIEFVDVREGDMSRADIERFVASAGWQTALNRKSTTWRGLNDTEKADIDDVKAVDLIAQHPALLKRPVFDIDGRIVIGFDAAAQDQLATSNA
;
A
#
# COMPACT_ATOMS: atom_id res chain seq x y z
N MET A 1 7.31 -9.44 -8.82
CA MET A 1 6.26 -8.79 -8.00
C MET A 1 6.90 -7.82 -7.00
N LYS A 2 6.43 -6.61 -6.95
CA LYS A 2 6.89 -5.63 -5.94
C LYS A 2 5.88 -5.56 -4.79
N MET A 3 6.37 -5.37 -3.58
CA MET A 3 5.52 -5.12 -2.41
C MET A 3 5.98 -3.84 -1.72
N TYR A 4 5.08 -2.87 -1.65
CA TYR A 4 5.33 -1.60 -0.97
C TYR A 4 4.81 -1.71 0.47
N GLY A 5 5.68 -1.44 1.43
CA GLY A 5 5.32 -1.59 2.83
C GLY A 5 6.33 -0.98 3.78
N LEU A 6 6.30 -1.41 5.02
CA LEU A 6 7.24 -1.00 6.07
C LEU A 6 7.86 -2.23 6.71
N LYS A 7 9.16 -2.15 7.04
CA LYS A 7 9.90 -3.26 7.65
C LYS A 7 9.34 -3.67 9.00
N ASN A 8 8.81 -2.72 9.77
CA ASN A 8 8.26 -2.97 11.11
C ASN A 8 6.73 -3.08 11.12
N CYS A 9 6.11 -3.39 10.00
CA CYS A 9 4.68 -3.62 9.90
C CYS A 9 4.40 -5.13 9.98
N ASP A 10 3.60 -5.55 10.96
CA ASP A 10 3.29 -6.97 11.17
C ASP A 10 2.63 -7.61 9.95
N THR A 11 1.69 -6.91 9.33
CA THR A 11 1.00 -7.43 8.14
C THR A 11 1.99 -7.60 6.97
N CYS A 12 2.92 -6.66 6.80
CA CYS A 12 3.97 -6.77 5.78
C CYS A 12 4.88 -7.96 6.03
N ARG A 13 5.29 -8.18 7.28
CA ARG A 13 6.12 -9.34 7.65
C ARG A 13 5.38 -10.65 7.39
N LYS A 14 4.10 -10.72 7.74
CA LYS A 14 3.27 -11.90 7.46
C LYS A 14 3.17 -12.17 5.96
N ALA A 15 3.00 -11.13 5.16
CA ALA A 15 2.93 -11.24 3.71
C ALA A 15 4.24 -11.77 3.11
N LEU A 16 5.38 -11.26 3.57
CA LEU A 16 6.69 -11.73 3.11
C LEU A 16 6.92 -13.20 3.46
N LYS A 17 6.57 -13.61 4.67
CA LYS A 17 6.67 -15.00 5.10
C LYS A 17 5.77 -15.92 4.28
N TRP A 18 4.52 -15.51 4.09
CA TRP A 18 3.55 -16.23 3.28
C TRP A 18 4.07 -16.45 1.85
N ALA A 19 4.64 -15.42 1.24
CA ALA A 19 5.19 -15.49 -0.11
C ALA A 19 6.40 -16.43 -0.17
N ALA A 20 7.30 -16.34 0.81
CA ALA A 20 8.49 -17.19 0.87
C ALA A 20 8.09 -18.68 0.98
N GLU A 21 7.10 -19.00 1.78
CA GLU A 21 6.59 -20.37 1.93
C GLU A 21 6.01 -20.95 0.64
N ARG A 22 5.58 -20.08 -0.28
CA ARG A 22 4.99 -20.46 -1.58
C ARG A 22 5.94 -20.31 -2.77
N GLY A 23 7.20 -19.93 -2.50
CA GLY A 23 8.17 -19.71 -3.57
C GLY A 23 7.87 -18.50 -4.43
N ILE A 24 7.14 -17.52 -3.92
CA ILE A 24 6.84 -16.27 -4.61
C ILE A 24 7.96 -15.28 -4.33
N ASP A 25 8.62 -14.80 -5.38
CA ASP A 25 9.67 -13.78 -5.27
C ASP A 25 9.04 -12.39 -5.10
N ILE A 26 9.42 -11.70 -4.03
CA ILE A 26 8.96 -10.35 -3.77
C ILE A 26 10.15 -9.40 -3.68
N GLU A 27 10.10 -8.32 -4.48
CA GLU A 27 10.98 -7.18 -4.32
C GLU A 27 10.31 -6.23 -3.32
N PHE A 28 10.87 -6.12 -2.12
CA PHE A 28 10.31 -5.28 -1.06
C PHE A 28 10.75 -3.83 -1.23
N VAL A 29 9.80 -2.92 -1.21
CA VAL A 29 10.04 -1.46 -1.28
C VAL A 29 9.55 -0.84 0.03
N ASP A 30 10.47 -0.26 0.81
CA ASP A 30 10.10 0.47 2.02
C ASP A 30 9.65 1.87 1.64
N VAL A 31 8.38 2.19 1.94
CA VAL A 31 7.78 3.46 1.51
C VAL A 31 8.38 4.69 2.19
N ARG A 32 9.11 4.49 3.30
CA ARG A 32 9.78 5.58 4.02
C ARG A 32 11.17 5.88 3.48
N GLU A 33 11.76 5.00 2.67
CA GLU A 33 13.12 5.15 2.18
C GLU A 33 13.22 5.89 0.84
N GLY A 34 12.12 6.45 0.35
CA GLY A 34 12.11 7.30 -0.83
C GLY A 34 12.02 6.59 -2.17
N ASP A 35 11.87 5.27 -2.16
CA ASP A 35 11.80 4.47 -3.40
C ASP A 35 10.38 4.40 -3.99
N MET A 36 9.40 4.96 -3.28
CA MET A 36 8.03 5.08 -3.79
C MET A 36 7.83 6.48 -4.37
N SER A 37 7.61 6.56 -5.67
CA SER A 37 7.40 7.84 -6.34
C SER A 37 5.95 8.32 -6.21
N ARG A 38 5.73 9.62 -6.50
CA ARG A 38 4.37 10.15 -6.59
C ARG A 38 3.56 9.41 -7.67
N ALA A 39 4.19 9.08 -8.79
CA ALA A 39 3.55 8.31 -9.85
C ALA A 39 3.06 6.94 -9.35
N ASP A 40 3.83 6.28 -8.49
CA ASP A 40 3.42 5.02 -7.85
C ASP A 40 2.15 5.22 -7.03
N ILE A 41 2.11 6.27 -6.20
CA ILE A 41 0.95 6.58 -5.35
C ILE A 41 -0.28 6.86 -6.22
N GLU A 42 -0.10 7.62 -7.30
CA GLU A 42 -1.18 7.90 -8.25
C GLU A 42 -1.76 6.62 -8.84
N ARG A 43 -0.91 5.65 -9.20
CA ARG A 43 -1.35 4.34 -9.70
C ARG A 43 -2.16 3.58 -8.66
N PHE A 44 -1.72 3.60 -7.41
CA PHE A 44 -2.44 2.91 -6.32
C PHE A 44 -3.82 3.51 -6.11
N VAL A 45 -3.91 4.83 -6.06
CA VAL A 45 -5.18 5.54 -5.89
C VAL A 45 -6.11 5.31 -7.08
N ALA A 46 -5.57 5.39 -8.30
CA ALA A 46 -6.36 5.18 -9.52
C ALA A 46 -6.92 3.75 -9.60
N SER A 47 -6.14 2.76 -9.16
CA SER A 47 -6.52 1.35 -9.25
C SER A 47 -7.53 0.93 -8.18
N ALA A 48 -7.31 1.35 -6.93
CA ALA A 48 -8.10 0.86 -5.79
C ALA A 48 -9.09 1.88 -5.24
N GLY A 49 -8.98 3.15 -5.64
CA GLY A 49 -9.72 4.25 -5.06
C GLY A 49 -9.04 4.81 -3.81
N TRP A 50 -9.19 6.11 -3.57
CA TRP A 50 -8.52 6.76 -2.45
C TRP A 50 -9.02 6.23 -1.10
N GLN A 51 -10.27 5.79 -1.00
CA GLN A 51 -10.85 5.25 0.23
C GLN A 51 -10.13 3.97 0.67
N THR A 52 -9.68 3.17 -0.28
CA THR A 52 -8.92 1.95 0.00
C THR A 52 -7.45 2.25 0.23
N ALA A 53 -6.85 3.11 -0.60
CA ALA A 53 -5.41 3.41 -0.53
C ALA A 53 -5.01 4.20 0.71
N LEU A 54 -5.89 5.07 1.20
CA LEU A 54 -5.64 5.93 2.35
C LEU A 54 -6.09 5.24 3.63
N ASN A 55 -5.14 4.99 4.55
CA ASN A 55 -5.45 4.35 5.82
C ASN A 55 -5.89 5.38 6.86
N ARG A 56 -7.21 5.56 7.00
CA ARG A 56 -7.80 6.50 7.95
C ARG A 56 -7.86 5.97 9.38
N LYS A 57 -7.39 4.75 9.62
CA LYS A 57 -7.31 4.14 10.95
C LYS A 57 -5.93 4.30 11.58
N SER A 58 -4.97 4.85 10.84
CA SER A 58 -3.60 5.00 11.31
C SER A 58 -3.44 6.10 12.35
N THR A 59 -2.41 6.00 13.17
CA THR A 59 -2.02 7.04 14.13
C THR A 59 -1.68 8.35 13.39
N THR A 60 -1.03 8.23 12.23
CA THR A 60 -0.67 9.38 11.40
C THR A 60 -1.91 10.16 10.97
N TRP A 61 -2.97 9.46 10.55
CA TRP A 61 -4.24 10.08 10.17
C TRP A 61 -4.85 10.84 11.36
N ARG A 62 -4.84 10.24 12.54
CA ARG A 62 -5.40 10.87 13.76
C ARG A 62 -4.67 12.14 14.13
N GLY A 63 -3.38 12.24 13.79
CA GLY A 63 -2.56 13.41 14.05
C GLY A 63 -2.76 14.55 13.06
N LEU A 64 -3.49 14.35 11.97
CA LEU A 64 -3.77 15.40 10.99
C LEU A 64 -4.84 16.35 11.53
N ASN A 65 -4.77 17.62 11.10
CA ASN A 65 -5.78 18.62 11.48
C ASN A 65 -7.05 18.47 10.62
N ASP A 66 -8.11 19.17 11.01
CA ASP A 66 -9.40 19.07 10.33
C ASP A 66 -9.34 19.54 8.88
N THR A 67 -8.53 20.55 8.59
CA THR A 67 -8.33 21.06 7.22
C THR A 67 -7.70 20.00 6.33
N GLU A 68 -6.69 19.29 6.85
CA GLU A 68 -6.03 18.20 6.10
C GLU A 68 -6.98 17.04 5.82
N LYS A 69 -7.91 16.76 6.74
CA LYS A 69 -8.88 15.67 6.61
C LYS A 69 -10.13 16.03 5.80
N ALA A 70 -10.35 17.32 5.54
CA ALA A 70 -11.57 17.77 4.86
C ALA A 70 -11.47 17.60 3.35
N ASP A 71 -12.62 17.35 2.72
CA ASP A 71 -12.76 17.36 1.26
C ASP A 71 -11.76 16.48 0.53
N ILE A 72 -11.59 15.23 1.01
CA ILE A 72 -10.67 14.28 0.41
C ILE A 72 -11.18 13.87 -0.97
N ASP A 73 -10.28 13.92 -1.95
CA ASP A 73 -10.45 13.39 -3.29
C ASP A 73 -9.17 12.66 -3.70
N ASP A 74 -9.10 12.18 -4.94
CA ASP A 74 -7.94 11.42 -5.41
C ASP A 74 -6.66 12.25 -5.35
N VAL A 75 -6.70 13.51 -5.76
CA VAL A 75 -5.53 14.40 -5.76
C VAL A 75 -5.05 14.66 -4.34
N LYS A 76 -5.97 14.98 -3.44
CA LYS A 76 -5.62 15.25 -2.04
C LYS A 76 -5.10 14.01 -1.33
N ALA A 77 -5.66 12.85 -1.62
CA ALA A 77 -5.17 11.58 -1.06
C ALA A 77 -3.73 11.29 -1.51
N VAL A 78 -3.43 11.51 -2.78
CA VAL A 78 -2.06 11.37 -3.31
C VAL A 78 -1.11 12.34 -2.59
N ASP A 79 -1.51 13.60 -2.43
CA ASP A 79 -0.70 14.61 -1.73
C ASP A 79 -0.42 14.20 -0.28
N LEU A 80 -1.44 13.73 0.43
CA LEU A 80 -1.30 13.32 1.83
C LEU A 80 -0.38 12.11 1.97
N ILE A 81 -0.52 11.11 1.11
CA ILE A 81 0.34 9.92 1.13
C ILE A 81 1.77 10.29 0.77
N ALA A 82 1.96 11.21 -0.20
CA ALA A 82 3.30 11.66 -0.57
C ALA A 82 4.00 12.38 0.59
N GLN A 83 3.28 13.18 1.35
CA GLN A 83 3.80 13.87 2.53
C GLN A 83 4.00 12.94 3.73
N HIS A 84 3.10 11.95 3.87
CA HIS A 84 3.07 11.02 4.99
C HIS A 84 2.91 9.59 4.47
N PRO A 85 4.00 8.93 4.05
CA PRO A 85 3.92 7.58 3.48
C PRO A 85 3.23 6.55 4.39
N ALA A 86 3.25 6.77 5.71
CA ALA A 86 2.55 5.90 6.65
C ALA A 86 1.02 5.91 6.49
N LEU A 87 0.47 6.87 5.75
CA LEU A 87 -0.96 6.92 5.44
C LEU A 87 -1.36 5.91 4.35
N LEU A 88 -0.41 5.39 3.59
CA LEU A 88 -0.70 4.34 2.61
C LEU A 88 -1.12 3.07 3.34
N LYS A 89 -2.25 2.49 2.93
CA LYS A 89 -2.66 1.18 3.41
C LYS A 89 -1.68 0.13 2.90
N ARG A 90 -1.11 -0.66 3.78
CA ARG A 90 -0.04 -1.61 3.48
C ARG A 90 -0.49 -3.05 3.76
N PRO A 91 0.09 -4.01 3.07
CA PRO A 91 0.99 -3.87 1.93
C PRO A 91 0.26 -3.53 0.62
N VAL A 92 0.99 -2.93 -0.33
CA VAL A 92 0.52 -2.76 -1.70
C VAL A 92 1.38 -3.64 -2.60
N PHE A 93 0.76 -4.49 -3.37
CA PHE A 93 1.45 -5.37 -4.32
C PHE A 93 1.29 -4.84 -5.73
N ASP A 94 2.38 -4.80 -6.47
CA ASP A 94 2.40 -4.48 -7.90
C ASP A 94 2.80 -5.75 -8.66
N ILE A 95 1.84 -6.33 -9.35
CA ILE A 95 2.01 -7.56 -10.12
C ILE A 95 1.98 -7.18 -11.59
N ASP A 96 3.14 -6.77 -12.13
CA ASP A 96 3.28 -6.34 -13.52
C ASP A 96 2.25 -5.27 -13.91
N GLY A 97 2.05 -4.29 -13.05
CA GLY A 97 1.13 -3.18 -13.25
C GLY A 97 -0.24 -3.36 -12.60
N ARG A 98 -0.59 -4.57 -12.17
CA ARG A 98 -1.83 -4.82 -11.45
C ARG A 98 -1.63 -4.59 -9.96
N ILE A 99 -2.46 -3.74 -9.37
CA ILE A 99 -2.34 -3.33 -7.97
C ILE A 99 -3.30 -4.13 -7.09
N VAL A 100 -2.76 -4.68 -6.01
CA VAL A 100 -3.53 -5.37 -4.96
C VAL A 100 -3.17 -4.73 -3.63
N ILE A 101 -4.15 -4.21 -2.90
CA ILE A 101 -3.91 -3.55 -1.61
C ILE A 101 -4.48 -4.39 -0.47
N GLY A 102 -3.66 -4.57 0.56
CA GLY A 102 -4.00 -5.36 1.73
C GLY A 102 -3.50 -6.79 1.64
N PHE A 103 -3.83 -7.57 2.67
CA PHE A 103 -3.39 -8.97 2.77
C PHE A 103 -4.48 -9.86 3.37
N ASP A 104 -5.73 -9.59 3.05
CA ASP A 104 -6.86 -10.43 3.42
C ASP A 104 -6.93 -11.66 2.49
N ALA A 105 -7.92 -12.52 2.71
CA ALA A 105 -8.09 -13.74 1.93
C ALA A 105 -8.24 -13.45 0.42
N ALA A 106 -8.97 -12.40 0.06
CA ALA A 106 -9.15 -12.01 -1.33
C ALA A 106 -7.83 -11.59 -1.97
N ALA A 107 -7.01 -10.81 -1.24
CA ALA A 107 -5.69 -10.42 -1.71
C ALA A 107 -4.78 -11.64 -1.89
N GLN A 108 -4.77 -12.55 -0.93
CA GLN A 108 -3.98 -13.78 -1.00
C GLN A 108 -4.37 -14.63 -2.21
N ASP A 109 -5.65 -14.75 -2.50
CA ASP A 109 -6.13 -15.48 -3.68
C ASP A 109 -5.62 -14.87 -4.98
N GLN A 110 -5.64 -13.55 -5.09
CA GLN A 110 -5.12 -12.83 -6.26
C GLN A 110 -3.62 -13.04 -6.42
N LEU A 111 -2.86 -12.97 -5.33
CA LEU A 111 -1.41 -13.16 -5.34
C LEU A 111 -1.04 -14.59 -5.75
N ALA A 112 -1.72 -15.57 -5.19
CA ALA A 112 -1.47 -16.99 -5.49
C ALA A 112 -1.81 -17.31 -6.95
N THR A 113 -2.93 -16.81 -7.46
CA THR A 113 -3.37 -17.01 -8.84
C THR A 113 -2.40 -16.38 -9.83
N SER A 114 -1.92 -15.17 -9.53
CA SER A 114 -1.01 -14.42 -10.41
C SER A 114 0.36 -15.08 -10.52
N ASN A 115 0.75 -15.90 -9.55
CA ASN A 115 2.04 -16.59 -9.53
C ASN A 115 1.94 -18.02 -10.08
N ALA A 116 0.78 -18.45 -10.47
CA ALA A 116 0.55 -19.82 -10.97
C ALA A 116 1.10 -20.02 -12.38
#